data_ca8266af44a8eb82cee12afad8782df8
#
_entry.id   ca8266af44a8eb82cee12afad8782df8
#
_cell.length_a   1.000
_cell.length_b   1.000
_cell.length_c   1.000
_cell.angle_alpha   90.00
_cell.angle_beta   90.00
_cell.angle_gamma   90.00
#
_symmetry.space_group_name_H-M   'P 1'
#
loop_
_entity.id
_entity.type
_entity.pdbx_description
1 polymer ?
#
loop_
_entity_poly.entity_id
_entity_poly.type
_entity_poly.pdbx_seq_one_letter_code
_entity_poly.pdbx_strand_id
1 'polypeptide(L)'
;PVDTPVNPDMPTPEQKAIGTRRLNEANQLRREKKENWVNPELTAFLAGEDEKELRQAMADVLSEKDHTDCVCSVLEEHLAYGKIYAQQYREADEYDLYINYVLNPRVEYELLRPYRKGILSFFTEEQKAAFRENPAEIWNYIRELITAYPYNERETVMETPYECLISGIGTERSQKVLFVAIARTLGIPARLN
;
A
#
# COMPACT_ATOMS: atom_id res chain seq x y z
N PRO A 1 -1.87 34.59 -45.60
CA PRO A 1 -2.41 33.98 -44.40
C PRO A 1 -3.31 32.84 -44.84
N VAL A 2 -2.94 31.63 -44.43
CA VAL A 2 -3.79 30.45 -44.67
C VAL A 2 -4.85 30.49 -43.58
N ASP A 3 -6.11 30.80 -43.95
CA ASP A 3 -7.24 30.64 -43.04
C ASP A 3 -7.32 29.18 -42.61
N THR A 4 -6.97 28.91 -41.39
CA THR A 4 -7.17 27.59 -40.78
C THR A 4 -8.69 27.37 -40.73
N PRO A 5 -9.24 26.29 -41.35
CA PRO A 5 -10.66 26.05 -41.28
C PRO A 5 -11.12 25.94 -39.84
N VAL A 6 -12.11 26.73 -39.46
CA VAL A 6 -12.72 26.64 -38.14
C VAL A 6 -13.36 25.26 -38.06
N ASN A 7 -12.89 24.43 -37.12
CA ASN A 7 -13.48 23.13 -36.88
C ASN A 7 -14.94 23.35 -36.43
N PRO A 8 -15.97 22.92 -37.23
CA PRO A 8 -17.38 23.15 -36.91
C PRO A 8 -17.81 22.47 -35.59
N ASP A 9 -17.02 21.51 -35.09
CA ASP A 9 -17.28 20.80 -33.84
C ASP A 9 -16.67 21.52 -32.61
N MET A 10 -15.98 22.65 -32.80
CA MET A 10 -15.45 23.41 -31.68
C MET A 10 -16.58 24.11 -30.91
N PRO A 11 -16.68 23.88 -29.59
CA PRO A 11 -17.73 24.48 -28.79
C PRO A 11 -17.63 26.01 -28.79
N THR A 12 -18.76 26.69 -28.91
CA THR A 12 -18.85 28.15 -28.82
C THR A 12 -18.37 28.65 -27.44
N PRO A 13 -17.99 29.94 -27.30
CA PRO A 13 -17.62 30.50 -26.00
C PRO A 13 -18.70 30.29 -24.93
N GLU A 14 -19.97 30.38 -25.31
CA GLU A 14 -21.11 30.18 -24.42
C GLU A 14 -21.21 28.71 -23.98
N GLN A 15 -21.06 27.77 -24.91
CA GLN A 15 -21.01 26.33 -24.60
C GLN A 15 -19.82 25.97 -23.69
N LYS A 16 -18.65 26.59 -23.91
CA LYS A 16 -17.49 26.43 -23.03
C LYS A 16 -17.79 26.94 -21.62
N ALA A 17 -18.40 28.12 -21.48
CA ALA A 17 -18.77 28.67 -20.18
C ALA A 17 -19.74 27.77 -19.42
N ILE A 18 -20.75 27.20 -20.11
CA ILE A 18 -21.69 26.24 -19.53
C ILE A 18 -20.96 24.97 -19.10
N GLY A 19 -20.06 24.45 -19.94
CA GLY A 19 -19.25 23.26 -19.64
C GLY A 19 -18.37 23.47 -18.41
N THR A 20 -17.66 24.62 -18.32
CA THR A 20 -16.83 24.98 -17.18
C THR A 20 -17.63 25.07 -15.88
N ARG A 21 -18.81 25.71 -15.93
CA ARG A 21 -19.68 25.79 -14.75
C ARG A 21 -20.09 24.41 -14.26
N ARG A 22 -20.59 23.55 -15.16
CA ARG A 22 -20.99 22.17 -14.81
C ARG A 22 -19.83 21.34 -14.26
N LEU A 23 -18.63 21.50 -14.81
CA LEU A 23 -17.42 20.84 -14.30
C LEU A 23 -17.11 21.29 -12.89
N ASN A 24 -17.17 22.61 -12.62
CA ASN A 24 -16.92 23.16 -11.30
C ASN A 24 -17.94 22.67 -10.26
N GLU A 25 -19.23 22.68 -10.61
CA GLU A 25 -20.30 22.15 -9.78
C GLU A 25 -20.08 20.65 -9.48
N ALA A 26 -19.75 19.84 -10.50
CA ALA A 26 -19.46 18.42 -10.33
C ALA A 26 -18.22 18.19 -9.45
N ASN A 27 -17.17 19.00 -9.60
CA ASN A 27 -15.96 18.90 -8.77
C ASN A 27 -16.23 19.30 -7.31
N GLN A 28 -17.06 20.31 -7.09
CA GLN A 28 -17.49 20.68 -5.74
C GLN A 28 -18.24 19.54 -5.06
N LEU A 29 -19.24 18.95 -5.74
CA LEU A 29 -19.99 17.79 -5.20
C LEU A 29 -19.09 16.59 -4.92
N ARG A 30 -18.07 16.35 -5.76
CA ARG A 30 -17.08 15.28 -5.50
C ARG A 30 -16.24 15.57 -4.25
N ARG A 31 -15.82 16.83 -4.04
CA ARG A 31 -15.07 17.23 -2.84
C ARG A 31 -15.92 17.05 -1.58
N GLU A 32 -17.15 17.57 -1.58
CA GLU A 32 -18.09 17.43 -0.47
C GLU A 32 -18.37 15.95 -0.12
N LYS A 33 -18.52 15.09 -1.15
CA LYS A 33 -18.69 13.66 -0.93
C LYS A 33 -17.43 13.02 -0.34
N LYS A 34 -16.24 13.43 -0.79
CA LYS A 34 -14.96 12.91 -0.27
C LYS A 34 -14.75 13.34 1.17
N GLU A 35 -15.01 14.61 1.50
CA GLU A 35 -14.85 15.17 2.85
C GLU A 35 -15.78 14.52 3.88
N ASN A 36 -16.98 14.09 3.44
CA ASN A 36 -17.96 13.43 4.30
C ASN A 36 -17.92 11.89 4.20
N TRP A 37 -17.00 11.34 3.44
CA TRP A 37 -16.89 9.89 3.29
C TRP A 37 -16.25 9.27 4.53
N VAL A 38 -16.98 8.37 5.17
CA VAL A 38 -16.47 7.52 6.25
C VAL A 38 -16.40 6.10 5.70
N ASN A 39 -15.20 5.52 5.68
CA ASN A 39 -15.03 4.14 5.23
C ASN A 39 -15.61 3.17 6.27
N PRO A 40 -16.69 2.43 5.96
CA PRO A 40 -17.30 1.51 6.89
C PRO A 40 -16.38 0.33 7.28
N GLU A 41 -15.49 -0.06 6.39
CA GLU A 41 -14.50 -1.11 6.61
C GLU A 41 -13.44 -0.69 7.63
N LEU A 42 -12.95 0.56 7.55
CA LEU A 42 -12.03 1.12 8.54
C LEU A 42 -12.74 1.29 9.89
N THR A 43 -14.00 1.73 9.87
CA THR A 43 -14.82 1.84 11.09
C THR A 43 -15.00 0.48 11.76
N ALA A 44 -15.27 -0.57 10.97
CA ALA A 44 -15.39 -1.94 11.47
C ALA A 44 -14.07 -2.44 12.07
N PHE A 45 -12.94 -2.16 11.42
CA PHE A 45 -11.62 -2.51 11.95
C PHE A 45 -11.35 -1.83 13.30
N LEU A 46 -11.64 -0.53 13.42
CA LEU A 46 -11.44 0.23 14.67
C LEU A 46 -12.40 -0.16 15.78
N ALA A 47 -13.56 -0.73 15.45
CA ALA A 47 -14.55 -1.22 16.42
C ALA A 47 -14.17 -2.58 17.05
N GLY A 48 -13.09 -3.23 16.59
CA GLY A 48 -12.61 -4.48 17.17
C GLY A 48 -12.30 -4.36 18.66
N GLU A 49 -12.72 -5.36 19.46
CA GLU A 49 -12.60 -5.31 20.91
C GLU A 49 -11.18 -5.62 21.42
N ASP A 50 -10.40 -6.38 20.66
CA ASP A 50 -9.01 -6.71 20.96
C ASP A 50 -8.03 -5.69 20.36
N GLU A 51 -6.86 -5.54 20.96
CA GLU A 51 -5.74 -4.74 20.44
C GLU A 51 -6.10 -3.29 20.06
N LYS A 52 -7.00 -2.63 20.78
CA LYS A 52 -7.54 -1.28 20.45
C LYS A 52 -6.45 -0.25 20.19
N GLU A 53 -5.37 -0.26 20.98
CA GLU A 53 -4.22 0.63 20.79
C GLU A 53 -3.51 0.38 19.45
N LEU A 54 -3.27 -0.89 19.12
CA LEU A 54 -2.59 -1.25 17.87
C LEU A 54 -3.46 -0.99 16.64
N ARG A 55 -4.79 -1.18 16.75
CA ARG A 55 -5.73 -0.83 15.68
C ARG A 55 -5.69 0.67 15.38
N GLN A 56 -5.71 1.48 16.42
CA GLN A 56 -5.61 2.92 16.26
C GLN A 56 -4.23 3.32 15.69
N ALA A 57 -3.16 2.81 16.25
CA ALA A 57 -1.80 3.10 15.78
C ALA A 57 -1.59 2.66 14.31
N MET A 58 -2.15 1.52 13.90
CA MET A 58 -2.13 1.09 12.50
C MET A 58 -2.93 2.05 11.61
N ALA A 59 -4.12 2.47 12.04
CA ALA A 59 -4.94 3.41 11.29
C ALA A 59 -4.22 4.77 11.12
N ASP A 60 -3.55 5.26 12.15
CA ASP A 60 -2.86 6.55 12.14
C ASP A 60 -1.70 6.62 11.14
N VAL A 61 -1.12 5.46 10.76
CA VAL A 61 -0.03 5.39 9.77
C VAL A 61 -0.49 5.03 8.37
N LEU A 62 -1.79 4.81 8.16
CA LEU A 62 -2.36 4.59 6.83
C LEU A 62 -2.31 5.87 5.99
N SER A 63 -2.19 5.72 4.68
CA SER A 63 -2.30 6.83 3.74
C SER A 63 -3.73 7.37 3.65
N GLU A 64 -3.92 8.60 3.18
CA GLU A 64 -5.24 9.18 2.90
C GLU A 64 -6.09 8.28 1.98
N LYS A 65 -5.42 7.66 1.00
CA LYS A 65 -6.06 6.71 0.11
C LYS A 65 -6.57 5.48 0.87
N ASP A 66 -5.75 4.92 1.75
CA ASP A 66 -6.12 3.73 2.52
C ASP A 66 -7.25 4.01 3.50
N HIS A 67 -7.28 5.20 4.11
CA HIS A 67 -8.44 5.64 4.91
C HIS A 67 -9.75 5.61 4.10
N THR A 68 -9.67 5.84 2.80
CA THR A 68 -10.84 5.90 1.92
C THR A 68 -11.28 4.52 1.43
N ASP A 69 -10.35 3.60 1.16
CA ASP A 69 -10.63 2.36 0.41
C ASP A 69 -10.03 1.07 1.00
N CYS A 70 -9.45 1.10 2.21
CA CYS A 70 -9.01 -0.12 2.87
C CYS A 70 -10.19 -1.07 3.18
N VAL A 71 -9.87 -2.35 3.31
CA VAL A 71 -10.82 -3.41 3.63
C VAL A 71 -10.48 -3.96 5.02
N CYS A 72 -11.50 -4.11 5.88
CA CYS A 72 -11.34 -4.57 7.26
C CYS A 72 -10.54 -5.86 7.37
N SER A 73 -10.89 -6.88 6.58
CA SER A 73 -10.21 -8.19 6.61
C SER A 73 -8.74 -8.12 6.23
N VAL A 74 -8.33 -7.15 5.40
CA VAL A 74 -6.92 -6.90 5.05
C VAL A 74 -6.17 -6.36 6.25
N LEU A 75 -6.73 -5.35 6.94
CA LEU A 75 -6.14 -4.78 8.14
C LEU A 75 -6.06 -5.79 9.29
N GLU A 76 -7.09 -6.63 9.45
CA GLU A 76 -7.10 -7.72 10.44
C GLU A 76 -5.95 -8.72 10.20
N GLU A 77 -5.70 -9.10 8.95
CA GLU A 77 -4.57 -9.98 8.63
C GLU A 77 -3.25 -9.33 8.99
N HIS A 78 -3.06 -8.06 8.61
CA HIS A 78 -1.83 -7.34 8.93
C HIS A 78 -1.61 -7.16 10.43
N LEU A 79 -2.68 -6.88 11.18
CA LEU A 79 -2.63 -6.80 12.64
C LEU A 79 -2.29 -8.14 13.27
N ALA A 80 -2.98 -9.21 12.86
CA ALA A 80 -2.78 -10.55 13.42
C ALA A 80 -1.32 -11.03 13.35
N TYR A 81 -0.66 -10.76 12.22
CA TYR A 81 0.73 -11.17 12.00
C TYR A 81 1.78 -10.11 12.38
N GLY A 82 1.37 -8.86 12.55
CA GLY A 82 2.26 -7.77 12.97
C GLY A 82 2.37 -7.61 14.49
N LYS A 83 1.27 -7.83 15.23
CA LYS A 83 1.18 -7.57 16.68
C LYS A 83 2.16 -8.39 17.53
N ILE A 84 2.59 -9.54 17.04
CA ILE A 84 3.51 -10.44 17.75
C ILE A 84 4.85 -9.78 18.09
N TYR A 85 5.23 -8.73 17.37
CA TYR A 85 6.48 -7.99 17.59
C TYR A 85 6.33 -6.78 18.51
N ALA A 86 5.11 -6.36 18.86
CA ALA A 86 4.86 -5.12 19.60
C ALA A 86 5.61 -5.05 20.92
N GLN A 87 5.63 -6.16 21.69
CA GLN A 87 6.23 -6.21 23.02
C GLN A 87 7.75 -5.97 22.97
N GLN A 88 8.46 -6.62 22.06
CA GLN A 88 9.92 -6.46 21.95
C GLN A 88 10.33 -5.01 21.64
N TYR A 89 9.54 -4.29 20.82
CA TYR A 89 9.81 -2.90 20.48
C TYR A 89 9.44 -1.92 21.61
N ARG A 90 8.43 -2.26 22.41
CA ARG A 90 8.13 -1.49 23.64
C ARG A 90 9.26 -1.64 24.68
N GLU A 91 9.77 -2.85 24.87
CA GLU A 91 10.88 -3.12 25.79
C GLU A 91 12.19 -2.46 25.35
N ALA A 92 12.39 -2.27 24.04
CA ALA A 92 13.54 -1.58 23.46
C ALA A 92 13.38 -0.04 23.40
N ASP A 93 12.23 0.52 23.78
CA ASP A 93 11.89 1.95 23.62
C ASP A 93 11.91 2.41 22.14
N GLU A 94 11.53 1.50 21.22
CA GLU A 94 11.51 1.69 19.77
C GLU A 94 10.10 1.55 19.18
N TYR A 95 9.07 1.87 19.97
CA TYR A 95 7.68 1.62 19.56
C TYR A 95 7.24 2.40 18.32
N ASP A 96 7.73 3.64 18.16
CA ASP A 96 7.46 4.43 16.96
C ASP A 96 8.07 3.79 15.69
N LEU A 97 9.26 3.21 15.83
CA LEU A 97 9.92 2.46 14.75
C LEU A 97 9.07 1.25 14.33
N TYR A 98 8.53 0.53 15.32
CA TYR A 98 7.63 -0.60 15.08
C TYR A 98 6.36 -0.18 14.36
N ILE A 99 5.66 0.84 14.83
CA ILE A 99 4.40 1.29 14.22
C ILE A 99 4.62 1.69 12.76
N ASN A 100 5.62 2.51 12.49
CA ASN A 100 5.86 3.06 11.16
C ASN A 100 6.46 2.05 10.16
N TYR A 101 7.33 1.14 10.62
CA TYR A 101 8.18 0.36 9.72
C TYR A 101 8.10 -1.16 9.92
N VAL A 102 7.26 -1.64 10.84
CA VAL A 102 6.94 -3.06 11.01
C VAL A 102 5.43 -3.28 10.91
N LEU A 103 4.62 -2.59 11.73
CA LEU A 103 3.18 -2.76 11.76
C LEU A 103 2.50 -2.20 10.51
N ASN A 104 2.94 -1.04 10.01
CA ASN A 104 2.37 -0.38 8.84
C ASN A 104 2.29 -1.35 7.64
N PRO A 105 1.08 -1.63 7.13
CA PRO A 105 0.90 -2.58 6.03
C PRO A 105 1.30 -2.02 4.66
N ARG A 106 1.25 -0.68 4.49
CA ARG A 106 1.55 0.00 3.23
C ARG A 106 3.05 0.21 3.07
N VAL A 107 3.60 -0.18 1.93
CA VAL A 107 5.00 0.08 1.58
C VAL A 107 5.12 1.32 0.71
N GLU A 108 4.37 1.39 -0.41
CA GLU A 108 4.45 2.50 -1.36
C GLU A 108 3.08 2.80 -2.02
N TYR A 109 2.89 2.39 -3.29
CA TYR A 109 1.67 2.66 -4.08
C TYR A 109 0.97 1.38 -4.53
N GLU A 110 1.45 0.22 -4.12
CA GLU A 110 0.83 -1.06 -4.41
C GLU A 110 -0.62 -1.11 -3.90
N LEU A 111 -1.43 -2.01 -4.43
CA LEU A 111 -2.74 -2.28 -3.84
C LEU A 111 -2.55 -2.87 -2.43
N LEU A 112 -3.26 -2.31 -1.45
CA LEU A 112 -3.24 -2.86 -0.10
C LEU A 112 -4.01 -4.18 -0.08
N ARG A 113 -3.24 -5.28 0.04
CA ARG A 113 -3.73 -6.66 0.05
C ARG A 113 -3.11 -7.42 1.22
N PRO A 114 -3.73 -8.51 1.68
CA PRO A 114 -3.11 -9.37 2.68
C PRO A 114 -1.86 -10.03 2.08
N TYR A 115 -0.74 -9.98 2.78
CA TYR A 115 0.50 -10.60 2.33
C TYR A 115 1.29 -11.32 3.43
N ARG A 116 1.09 -10.97 4.71
CA ARG A 116 1.93 -11.47 5.80
C ARG A 116 1.80 -12.98 5.97
N LYS A 117 0.57 -13.49 6.01
CA LYS A 117 0.31 -14.91 6.10
C LYS A 117 0.94 -15.67 4.93
N GLY A 118 0.74 -15.16 3.72
CA GLY A 118 1.27 -15.77 2.51
C GLY A 118 2.80 -15.85 2.54
N ILE A 119 3.47 -14.74 2.89
CA ILE A 119 4.93 -14.67 3.01
C ILE A 119 5.44 -15.64 4.08
N LEU A 120 4.82 -15.69 5.27
CA LEU A 120 5.23 -16.62 6.34
C LEU A 120 5.08 -18.09 5.94
N SER A 121 4.06 -18.40 5.14
CA SER A 121 3.83 -19.76 4.65
C SER A 121 4.73 -20.16 3.48
N PHE A 122 5.27 -19.18 2.77
CA PHE A 122 6.13 -19.41 1.60
C PHE A 122 7.55 -19.83 2.01
N PHE A 123 8.10 -19.22 3.06
CA PHE A 123 9.46 -19.47 3.52
C PHE A 123 9.54 -20.55 4.60
N THR A 124 10.61 -21.35 4.57
CA THR A 124 10.93 -22.30 5.68
C THR A 124 11.37 -21.54 6.94
N GLU A 125 11.36 -22.22 8.10
CA GLU A 125 11.83 -21.59 9.35
C GLU A 125 13.33 -21.24 9.28
N GLU A 126 14.13 -22.06 8.61
CA GLU A 126 15.56 -21.81 8.39
C GLU A 126 15.78 -20.55 7.56
N GLN A 127 15.00 -20.36 6.48
CA GLN A 127 15.08 -19.13 5.67
C GLN A 127 14.67 -17.90 6.47
N LYS A 128 13.56 -17.99 7.22
CA LYS A 128 13.10 -16.89 8.08
C LYS A 128 14.13 -16.54 9.16
N ALA A 129 14.80 -17.51 9.74
CA ALA A 129 15.87 -17.30 10.72
C ALA A 129 17.08 -16.58 10.05
N ALA A 130 17.54 -17.07 8.90
CA ALA A 130 18.63 -16.46 8.15
C ALA A 130 18.32 -14.99 7.77
N PHE A 131 17.09 -14.71 7.33
CA PHE A 131 16.66 -13.35 7.00
C PHE A 131 16.62 -12.40 8.21
N ARG A 132 16.28 -12.92 9.41
CA ARG A 132 16.34 -12.11 10.65
C ARG A 132 17.77 -11.83 11.07
N GLU A 133 18.67 -12.80 10.91
CA GLU A 133 20.09 -12.63 11.21
C GLU A 133 20.80 -11.70 10.23
N ASN A 134 20.51 -11.85 8.94
CA ASN A 134 21.06 -11.01 7.89
C ASN A 134 19.97 -10.59 6.87
N PRO A 135 19.35 -9.42 7.05
CA PRO A 135 18.29 -8.94 6.15
C PRO A 135 18.72 -8.79 4.68
N ALA A 136 20.02 -8.67 4.38
CA ALA A 136 20.51 -8.61 3.01
C ALA A 136 20.22 -9.91 2.23
N GLU A 137 20.09 -11.05 2.91
CA GLU A 137 19.74 -12.33 2.29
C GLU A 137 18.35 -12.32 1.66
N ILE A 138 17.42 -11.49 2.18
CA ILE A 138 16.12 -11.27 1.53
C ILE A 138 16.32 -10.75 0.11
N TRP A 139 17.23 -9.79 -0.08
CA TRP A 139 17.49 -9.22 -1.39
C TRP A 139 18.17 -10.19 -2.34
N ASN A 140 19.13 -10.99 -1.84
CA ASN A 140 19.77 -12.03 -2.61
C ASN A 140 18.74 -13.04 -3.10
N TYR A 141 17.86 -13.49 -2.21
CA TYR A 141 16.77 -14.42 -2.54
C TYR A 141 15.80 -13.86 -3.59
N ILE A 142 15.37 -12.60 -3.44
CA ILE A 142 14.48 -11.95 -4.40
C ILE A 142 15.12 -11.90 -5.79
N ARG A 143 16.39 -11.56 -5.89
CA ARG A 143 17.10 -11.47 -7.17
C ARG A 143 17.27 -12.82 -7.86
N GLU A 144 17.34 -13.91 -7.12
CA GLU A 144 17.40 -15.26 -7.65
C GLU A 144 16.02 -15.77 -8.09
N LEU A 145 14.98 -15.45 -7.32
CA LEU A 145 13.62 -15.94 -7.55
C LEU A 145 12.84 -15.13 -8.58
N ILE A 146 12.95 -13.79 -8.52
CA ILE A 146 12.09 -12.89 -9.30
C ILE A 146 12.76 -12.52 -10.60
N THR A 147 12.12 -12.90 -11.71
CA THR A 147 12.52 -12.43 -13.04
C THR A 147 12.09 -10.99 -13.22
N ALA A 148 13.08 -10.10 -13.38
CA ALA A 148 12.79 -8.70 -13.65
C ALA A 148 12.29 -8.52 -15.09
N TYR A 149 11.21 -7.75 -15.26
CA TYR A 149 10.83 -7.26 -16.58
C TYR A 149 10.94 -5.73 -16.60
N PRO A 150 11.21 -5.14 -17.77
CA PRO A 150 11.38 -3.70 -17.88
C PRO A 150 10.06 -2.99 -17.54
N TYR A 151 10.15 -1.95 -16.71
CA TYR A 151 9.02 -1.07 -16.45
C TYR A 151 8.53 -0.47 -17.78
N ASN A 152 7.25 -0.65 -18.07
CA ASN A 152 6.58 0.01 -19.18
C ASN A 152 5.78 1.19 -18.61
N GLU A 153 6.02 2.40 -19.11
CA GLU A 153 5.30 3.61 -18.68
C GLU A 153 3.76 3.51 -18.80
N ARG A 154 3.27 2.52 -19.54
CA ARG A 154 1.84 2.21 -19.66
C ARG A 154 1.32 1.31 -18.55
N GLU A 155 2.20 0.66 -17.81
CA GLU A 155 1.84 -0.20 -16.69
C GLU A 155 1.75 0.67 -15.42
N THR A 156 0.52 1.02 -15.05
CA THR A 156 0.24 1.88 -13.89
C THR A 156 -0.04 1.10 -12.61
N VAL A 157 -0.14 -0.23 -12.70
CA VAL A 157 -0.45 -1.11 -11.56
C VAL A 157 0.79 -1.89 -11.18
N MET A 158 1.23 -1.69 -9.94
CA MET A 158 2.33 -2.43 -9.34
C MET A 158 1.81 -3.75 -8.77
N GLU A 159 2.56 -4.84 -8.96
CA GLU A 159 2.25 -6.11 -8.31
C GLU A 159 2.24 -5.95 -6.79
N THR A 160 1.28 -6.62 -6.15
CA THR A 160 1.30 -6.71 -4.69
C THR A 160 2.46 -7.60 -4.22
N PRO A 161 2.96 -7.41 -2.98
CA PRO A 161 4.09 -8.19 -2.49
C PRO A 161 3.92 -9.71 -2.65
N TYR A 162 2.75 -10.23 -2.29
CA TYR A 162 2.51 -11.67 -2.38
C TYR A 162 2.35 -12.16 -3.83
N GLU A 163 1.71 -11.39 -4.68
CA GLU A 163 1.60 -11.72 -6.12
C GLU A 163 2.98 -11.74 -6.80
N CYS A 164 3.83 -10.76 -6.52
CA CYS A 164 5.20 -10.73 -7.00
C CYS A 164 5.97 -11.99 -6.54
N LEU A 165 5.82 -12.38 -5.27
CA LEU A 165 6.50 -13.55 -4.71
C LEU A 165 6.07 -14.86 -5.36
N ILE A 166 4.76 -15.10 -5.52
CA ILE A 166 4.25 -16.37 -6.06
C ILE A 166 4.35 -16.49 -7.58
N SER A 167 4.30 -15.37 -8.30
CA SER A 167 4.44 -15.38 -9.76
C SER A 167 5.91 -15.53 -10.21
N GLY A 168 6.86 -15.14 -9.37
CA GLY A 168 8.27 -15.09 -9.72
C GLY A 168 8.60 -14.00 -10.76
N ILE A 169 7.72 -13.02 -10.96
CA ILE A 169 7.88 -11.94 -11.93
C ILE A 169 7.59 -10.60 -11.25
N GLY A 170 8.35 -9.58 -11.56
CA GLY A 170 8.09 -8.23 -11.05
C GLY A 170 9.05 -7.18 -11.59
N THR A 171 8.63 -5.92 -11.58
CA THR A 171 9.51 -4.79 -11.87
C THR A 171 10.55 -4.64 -10.76
N GLU A 172 11.62 -3.89 -11.01
CA GLU A 172 12.61 -3.55 -9.97
C GLU A 172 11.93 -2.89 -8.75
N ARG A 173 10.89 -2.08 -8.99
CA ARG A 173 10.12 -1.42 -7.94
C ARG A 173 9.30 -2.43 -7.13
N SER A 174 8.61 -3.36 -7.78
CA SER A 174 7.86 -4.44 -7.11
C SER A 174 8.77 -5.33 -6.28
N GLN A 175 9.99 -5.60 -6.74
CA GLN A 175 11.00 -6.35 -5.97
C GLN A 175 11.42 -5.59 -4.69
N LYS A 176 11.60 -4.27 -4.76
CA LYS A 176 11.90 -3.44 -3.58
C LYS A 176 10.74 -3.41 -2.59
N VAL A 177 9.50 -3.31 -3.08
CA VAL A 177 8.29 -3.40 -2.25
C VAL A 177 8.19 -4.76 -1.60
N LEU A 178 8.45 -5.84 -2.32
CA LEU A 178 8.49 -7.21 -1.79
C LEU A 178 9.56 -7.36 -0.69
N PHE A 179 10.76 -6.80 -0.89
CA PHE A 179 11.80 -6.81 0.14
C PHE A 179 11.30 -6.20 1.45
N VAL A 180 10.70 -5.02 1.40
CA VAL A 180 10.16 -4.33 2.59
C VAL A 180 9.03 -5.15 3.22
N ALA A 181 8.15 -5.74 2.41
CA ALA A 181 7.04 -6.56 2.90
C ALA A 181 7.53 -7.83 3.62
N ILE A 182 8.56 -8.51 3.08
CA ILE A 182 9.19 -9.67 3.76
C ILE A 182 9.83 -9.22 5.07
N ALA A 183 10.64 -8.16 5.06
CA ALA A 183 11.32 -7.64 6.25
C ALA A 183 10.30 -7.32 7.35
N ARG A 184 9.27 -6.51 7.05
CA ARG A 184 8.21 -6.15 8.01
C ARG A 184 7.44 -7.37 8.53
N THR A 185 7.19 -8.36 7.67
CA THR A 185 6.52 -9.60 8.06
C THR A 185 7.35 -10.41 9.06
N LEU A 186 8.67 -10.31 8.98
CA LEU A 186 9.61 -10.97 9.90
C LEU A 186 9.95 -10.13 11.14
N GLY A 187 9.30 -8.97 11.31
CA GLY A 187 9.55 -8.08 12.43
C GLY A 187 10.78 -7.17 12.27
N ILE A 188 11.31 -7.04 11.05
CA ILE A 188 12.46 -6.21 10.74
C ILE A 188 11.95 -4.85 10.23
N PRO A 189 12.32 -3.71 10.86
CA PRO A 189 11.87 -2.41 10.41
C PRO A 189 12.49 -2.07 9.04
N ALA A 190 11.64 -1.75 8.08
CA ALA A 190 12.07 -1.47 6.72
C ALA A 190 11.21 -0.42 6.02
N ARG A 191 11.83 0.40 5.16
CA ARG A 191 11.15 1.36 4.26
C ARG A 191 11.91 1.50 2.96
N LEU A 192 11.25 2.03 1.95
CA LEU A 192 11.90 2.58 0.75
C LEU A 192 12.38 4.01 1.03
N ASN A 193 13.50 4.36 0.41
CA ASN A 193 14.06 5.72 0.43
C ASN A 193 13.77 6.43 -0.88
#